data_b3532a9aec0107ee88e34561efe424c6
#
_entry.id   b3532a9aec0107ee88e34561efe424c6
#
_cell.length_a   1.000
_cell.length_b   1.000
_cell.length_c   1.000
_cell.angle_alpha   90.00
_cell.angle_beta   90.00
_cell.angle_gamma   90.00
#
_symmetry.space_group_name_H-M   'P 1'
#
loop_
_entity.id
_entity.type
_entity.pdbx_description
1 polymer ?
#
loop_
_entity_poly.entity_id
_entity_poly.type
_entity_poly.pdbx_seq_one_letter_code
_entity_poly.pdbx_strand_id
1 'polypeptide(L)'
;MAFKAAFIAHAPDADPEKHKAVIDTGKYKLYVTVVKDQAQALVEAKRLVADEGVSSILLCPGFTNTDIAALDIAVGEGCGISVARGDAPSNRIAVEIMNKEW
;
A
#
# COMPACT_ATOMS: atom_id res chain seq x y z
N MET A 1 -9.38 21.15 5.27
CA MET A 1 -9.17 19.72 5.49
C MET A 1 -8.39 19.11 4.34
N ALA A 2 -7.57 18.12 4.63
CA ALA A 2 -6.79 17.43 3.62
C ALA A 2 -7.53 16.16 3.15
N PHE A 3 -7.36 15.81 1.87
CA PHE A 3 -7.64 14.46 1.40
C PHE A 3 -6.48 13.56 1.82
N LYS A 4 -6.77 12.49 2.53
CA LYS A 4 -5.75 11.58 3.06
C LYS A 4 -5.76 10.27 2.31
N ALA A 5 -4.65 9.94 1.71
CA ALA A 5 -4.45 8.73 0.93
C ALA A 5 -3.19 8.01 1.38
N ALA A 6 -3.06 6.75 1.00
CA ALA A 6 -1.87 5.96 1.30
C ALA A 6 -1.45 5.12 0.10
N PHE A 7 -0.17 4.83 0.01
CA PHE A 7 0.39 3.84 -0.88
C PHE A 7 1.12 2.78 -0.04
N ILE A 8 0.78 1.52 -0.24
CA ILE A 8 1.42 0.39 0.46
C ILE A 8 2.11 -0.49 -0.57
N ALA A 9 3.40 -0.72 -0.37
CA ALA A 9 4.22 -1.56 -1.24
C ALA A 9 4.87 -2.68 -0.45
N HIS A 10 5.32 -3.72 -1.16
CA HIS A 10 6.02 -4.86 -0.58
C HIS A 10 7.53 -4.78 -0.82
N ALA A 11 8.31 -5.21 0.17
CA ALA A 11 9.72 -5.56 0.01
C ALA A 11 10.06 -6.64 1.04
N PRO A 12 10.90 -7.64 0.68
CA PRO A 12 11.14 -8.78 1.56
C PRO A 12 11.88 -8.42 2.86
N ASP A 13 12.58 -7.30 2.88
CA ASP A 13 13.33 -6.81 4.04
C ASP A 13 12.66 -5.61 4.72
N ALA A 14 11.40 -5.31 4.39
CA ALA A 14 10.74 -4.13 4.90
C ALA A 14 10.34 -4.26 6.38
N ASP A 15 10.37 -3.11 7.04
CA ASP A 15 9.88 -2.93 8.40
C ASP A 15 8.97 -1.69 8.37
N PRO A 16 7.65 -1.85 8.51
CA PRO A 16 6.72 -0.71 8.40
C PRO A 16 6.92 0.36 9.47
N GLU A 17 7.59 0.04 10.57
CA GLU A 17 7.93 1.05 11.58
C GLU A 17 9.04 1.99 11.11
N LYS A 18 9.93 1.52 10.25
CA LYS A 18 11.08 2.27 9.74
C LYS A 18 10.87 2.78 8.32
N HIS A 19 10.22 1.99 7.48
CA HIS A 19 10.13 2.25 6.04
C HIS A 19 8.79 2.91 5.71
N LYS A 20 8.65 4.16 6.17
CA LYS A 20 7.43 4.94 5.95
C LYS A 20 7.78 6.41 5.80
N ALA A 21 6.89 7.14 5.12
CA ALA A 21 7.03 8.57 4.91
C ALA A 21 5.66 9.22 4.78
N VAL A 22 5.61 10.52 4.98
CA VAL A 22 4.39 11.31 4.81
C VAL A 22 4.74 12.53 3.97
N ILE A 23 3.92 12.78 2.95
CA ILE A 23 3.99 13.99 2.14
C ILE A 23 2.73 14.79 2.40
N ASP A 24 2.87 16.03 2.81
CA ASP A 24 1.75 16.87 3.19
C ASP A 24 1.84 18.22 2.46
N THR A 25 0.86 18.47 1.57
CA THR A 25 0.79 19.73 0.83
C THR A 25 -0.20 20.72 1.47
N GLY A 26 -0.85 20.31 2.54
CA GLY A 26 -1.95 21.04 3.15
C GLY A 26 -3.31 20.56 2.71
N LYS A 27 -3.52 20.36 1.41
CA LYS A 27 -4.79 19.81 0.88
C LYS A 27 -4.72 18.30 0.65
N TYR A 28 -3.52 17.76 0.50
CA TYR A 28 -3.29 16.34 0.22
C TYR A 28 -2.25 15.80 1.18
N LYS A 29 -2.61 14.75 1.89
CA LYS A 29 -1.68 14.09 2.80
C LYS A 29 -1.53 12.64 2.37
N LEU A 30 -0.33 12.29 1.90
CA LEU A 30 -0.03 10.97 1.37
C LEU A 30 0.90 10.22 2.32
N TYR A 31 0.42 9.10 2.81
CA TYR A 31 1.20 8.18 3.63
C TYR A 31 1.78 7.10 2.73
N VAL A 32 3.06 6.82 2.86
CA VAL A 32 3.73 5.75 2.11
C VAL A 32 4.34 4.79 3.11
N THR A 33 4.05 3.50 2.98
CA THR A 33 4.59 2.46 3.86
C THR A 33 5.02 1.27 3.02
N VAL A 34 6.19 0.73 3.33
CA VAL A 34 6.65 -0.53 2.73
C VAL A 34 6.52 -1.63 3.78
N VAL A 35 5.86 -2.73 3.41
CA VAL A 35 5.60 -3.87 4.29
C VAL A 35 6.27 -5.11 3.75
N LYS A 36 6.50 -6.08 4.61
CA LYS A 36 7.18 -7.33 4.25
C LYS A 36 6.21 -8.37 3.70
N ASP A 37 4.98 -8.40 4.22
CA ASP A 37 4.00 -9.43 3.87
C ASP A 37 2.57 -8.93 4.04
N GLN A 38 1.61 -9.77 3.71
CA GLN A 38 0.19 -9.45 3.79
C GLN A 38 -0.27 -9.20 5.22
N ALA A 39 0.27 -9.91 6.20
CA ALA A 39 -0.09 -9.69 7.60
C ALA A 39 0.24 -8.28 8.05
N GLN A 40 1.42 -7.79 7.69
CA GLN A 40 1.82 -6.41 7.98
C GLN A 40 0.97 -5.40 7.21
N ALA A 41 0.61 -5.70 5.95
CA ALA A 41 -0.26 -4.84 5.15
C ALA A 41 -1.63 -4.67 5.81
N LEU A 42 -2.21 -5.75 6.32
CA LEU A 42 -3.51 -5.70 7.01
C LEU A 42 -3.44 -4.82 8.27
N VAL A 43 -2.41 -4.98 9.08
CA VAL A 43 -2.21 -4.17 10.28
C VAL A 43 -2.05 -2.70 9.92
N GLU A 44 -1.21 -2.41 8.93
CA GLU A 44 -0.95 -1.03 8.51
C GLU A 44 -2.17 -0.36 7.90
N ALA A 45 -2.91 -1.06 7.05
CA ALA A 45 -4.12 -0.52 6.44
C ALA A 45 -5.16 -0.16 7.51
N LYS A 46 -5.38 -1.03 8.48
CA LYS A 46 -6.31 -0.76 9.59
C LYS A 46 -5.85 0.44 10.41
N ARG A 47 -4.57 0.55 10.69
CA ARG A 47 -4.01 1.67 11.44
C ARG A 47 -4.19 2.99 10.68
N LEU A 48 -3.89 3.01 9.39
CA LEU A 48 -4.03 4.20 8.55
C LEU A 48 -5.46 4.70 8.53
N VAL A 49 -6.43 3.80 8.46
CA VAL A 49 -7.85 4.18 8.46
C VAL A 49 -8.29 4.64 9.85
N ALA A 50 -8.00 3.86 10.89
CA ALA A 50 -8.49 4.12 12.24
C ALA A 50 -7.80 5.32 12.90
N ASP A 51 -6.48 5.41 12.78
CA ASP A 51 -5.68 6.41 13.50
C ASP A 51 -5.43 7.67 12.69
N GLU A 52 -5.27 7.53 11.38
CA GLU A 52 -4.89 8.64 10.51
C GLU A 52 -6.06 9.19 9.67
N GLY A 53 -7.14 8.43 9.53
CA GLY A 53 -8.29 8.86 8.76
C GLY A 53 -8.11 8.76 7.25
N VAL A 54 -7.29 7.83 6.79
CA VAL A 54 -7.07 7.59 5.36
C VAL A 54 -8.35 7.04 4.73
N SER A 55 -8.73 7.60 3.58
CA SER A 55 -9.95 7.21 2.86
C SER A 55 -9.69 6.58 1.49
N SER A 56 -8.42 6.49 1.07
CA SER A 56 -8.05 5.85 -0.19
C SER A 56 -6.67 5.20 -0.04
N ILE A 57 -6.58 3.93 -0.35
CA ILE A 57 -5.31 3.18 -0.31
C ILE A 57 -5.04 2.60 -1.69
N LEU A 58 -3.86 2.89 -2.22
CA LEU A 58 -3.35 2.30 -3.46
C LEU A 58 -2.30 1.25 -3.09
N LEU A 59 -2.44 0.07 -3.66
CA LEU A 59 -1.52 -1.05 -3.44
C LEU A 59 -0.59 -1.23 -4.64
N CYS A 60 0.63 -1.67 -4.41
CA CYS A 60 1.56 -2.00 -5.49
C CYS A 60 1.07 -3.25 -6.25
N PRO A 61 1.58 -3.50 -7.47
CA PRO A 61 1.13 -4.66 -8.26
C PRO A 61 1.45 -6.03 -7.66
N GLY A 62 2.25 -6.08 -6.59
CA GLY A 62 2.61 -7.33 -5.92
C GLY A 62 1.51 -7.96 -5.07
N PHE A 63 0.38 -7.28 -4.87
CA PHE A 63 -0.74 -7.83 -4.11
C PHE A 63 -1.61 -8.72 -5.01
N THR A 64 -1.95 -9.91 -4.50
CA THR A 64 -2.86 -10.82 -5.22
C THR A 64 -4.31 -10.35 -5.09
N ASN A 65 -5.20 -10.88 -5.93
CA ASN A 65 -6.63 -10.56 -5.81
C ASN A 65 -7.20 -10.95 -4.45
N THR A 66 -6.74 -12.06 -3.87
CA THR A 66 -7.14 -12.49 -2.53
C THR A 66 -6.66 -11.50 -1.47
N ASP A 67 -5.43 -11.02 -1.60
CA ASP A 67 -4.87 -10.01 -0.70
C ASP A 67 -5.66 -8.71 -0.75
N ILE A 68 -6.02 -8.25 -1.95
CA ILE A 68 -6.79 -7.03 -2.17
C ILE A 68 -8.16 -7.15 -1.53
N ALA A 69 -8.84 -8.27 -1.73
CA ALA A 69 -10.16 -8.53 -1.15
C ALA A 69 -10.11 -8.52 0.38
N ALA A 70 -9.07 -9.12 0.97
CA ALA A 70 -8.89 -9.13 2.42
C ALA A 70 -8.68 -7.73 2.98
N LEU A 71 -7.90 -6.91 2.29
CA LEU A 71 -7.68 -5.51 2.68
C LEU A 71 -8.97 -4.70 2.59
N ASP A 72 -9.73 -4.87 1.52
CA ASP A 72 -11.00 -4.18 1.31
C ASP A 72 -11.98 -4.48 2.44
N ILE A 73 -12.11 -5.73 2.82
CA ILE A 73 -12.94 -6.15 3.95
C ILE A 73 -12.43 -5.55 5.26
N ALA A 74 -11.13 -5.57 5.47
CA ALA A 74 -10.52 -5.12 6.73
C ALA A 74 -10.70 -3.62 6.98
N VAL A 75 -10.65 -2.79 5.93
CA VAL A 75 -10.76 -1.33 6.09
C VAL A 75 -12.21 -0.85 6.12
N GLY A 76 -13.15 -1.64 5.63
CA GLY A 76 -14.56 -1.29 5.64
C GLY A 76 -14.96 -0.28 4.57
N GLU A 77 -16.18 0.24 4.68
CA GLU A 77 -16.78 1.06 3.64
C GLU A 77 -16.22 2.49 3.54
N GLY A 78 -15.57 2.96 4.60
CA GLY A 78 -15.05 4.33 4.65
C GLY A 78 -13.74 4.55 3.90
N CYS A 79 -13.15 3.50 3.35
CA CYS A 79 -11.88 3.59 2.65
C CYS A 79 -11.91 2.75 1.38
N GLY A 80 -11.57 3.37 0.24
CA GLY A 80 -11.47 2.66 -1.03
C GLY A 80 -10.11 2.02 -1.20
N ILE A 81 -10.09 0.79 -1.74
CA ILE A 81 -8.86 0.07 -2.05
C ILE A 81 -8.71 0.01 -3.57
N SER A 82 -7.54 0.41 -4.05
CA SER A 82 -7.16 0.32 -5.46
C SER A 82 -5.82 -0.38 -5.58
N VAL A 83 -5.53 -0.96 -6.73
CA VAL A 83 -4.23 -1.56 -7.00
C VAL A 83 -3.63 -0.92 -8.24
N ALA A 84 -2.32 -0.64 -8.17
CA ALA A 84 -1.60 -0.11 -9.32
C ALA A 84 -1.53 -1.17 -10.42
N ARG A 85 -1.68 -0.73 -11.67
CA ARG A 85 -1.60 -1.63 -12.80
C ARG A 85 -0.16 -2.11 -13.00
N GLY A 86 0.01 -3.42 -13.02
CA GLY A 86 1.29 -4.03 -13.39
C GLY A 86 1.22 -4.50 -14.83
N ASP A 87 1.21 -3.56 -15.76
CA ASP A 87 0.97 -3.85 -17.17
C ASP A 87 2.08 -4.70 -17.78
N ALA A 88 1.71 -5.82 -18.36
CA ALA A 88 2.63 -6.61 -19.18
C ALA A 88 2.68 -5.98 -20.58
N PRO A 89 3.84 -5.92 -21.24
CA PRO A 89 5.13 -6.45 -20.83
C PRO A 89 5.95 -5.51 -19.92
N SER A 90 5.44 -4.31 -19.63
CA SER A 90 6.20 -3.32 -18.85
C SER A 90 6.56 -3.84 -17.46
N ASN A 91 5.64 -4.52 -16.80
CA ASN A 91 5.86 -5.06 -15.46
C ASN A 91 6.93 -6.15 -15.45
N ARG A 92 7.17 -6.80 -16.58
CA ARG A 92 8.22 -7.83 -16.69
C ARG A 92 9.59 -7.29 -16.33
N ILE A 93 9.88 -6.04 -16.70
CA ILE A 93 11.17 -5.41 -16.42
C ILE A 93 11.37 -5.33 -14.89
N ALA A 94 10.37 -4.88 -14.18
CA ALA A 94 10.42 -4.79 -12.71
C ALA A 94 10.59 -6.17 -12.07
N VAL A 95 9.84 -7.16 -12.53
CA VAL A 95 9.91 -8.54 -12.00
C VAL A 95 11.29 -9.14 -12.22
N GLU A 96 11.88 -8.94 -13.37
CA GLU A 96 13.23 -9.45 -13.67
C GLU A 96 14.27 -8.86 -12.73
N ILE A 97 14.17 -7.56 -12.44
CA ILE A 97 15.09 -6.90 -11.51
C ILE A 97 14.85 -7.37 -10.08
N MET A 98 13.60 -7.49 -9.65
CA MET A 98 13.30 -8.01 -8.32
C MET A 98 13.83 -9.42 -8.11
N ASN A 99 13.75 -10.28 -9.14
CA ASN A 99 14.28 -11.65 -9.06
C ASN A 99 15.79 -11.68 -8.90
N LYS A 100 16.50 -10.66 -9.36
CA LYS A 100 17.95 -10.56 -9.19
C LYS A 100 18.35 -9.98 -7.85
N GLU A 101 17.59 -8.98 -7.37
CA GLU A 101 17.96 -8.18 -6.21
C GLU A 101 17.36 -8.70 -4.91
N TRP A 102 16.31 -9.46 -5.02
CA TRP A 102 15.57 -9.99 -3.87
C TRP A 102 15.81 -11.52 -3.73
#